data_f6241da3b6d69322660250c9fefa326e
#
_entry.id   f6241da3b6d69322660250c9fefa326e
#
_cell.length_a   1.000
_cell.length_b   1.000
_cell.length_c   1.000
_cell.angle_alpha   90.00
_cell.angle_beta   90.00
_cell.angle_gamma   90.00
#
_symmetry.space_group_name_H-M   'P 1'
#
loop_
_entity.id
_entity.type
_entity.pdbx_description
1 polymer ?
#
loop_
_entity_poly.entity_id
_entity_poly.type
_entity_poly.pdbx_seq_one_letter_code
_entity_poly.pdbx_strand_id
1 'polypeptide(L)'
;VAYCMHITEVDPMKYNLIFERFLNPERVSMPDFDTDFSPERRGEVMEYVMEKYGADHVAQIVTFGTMAARGAIRDVGRALNFSYAETDVVAKLVPTMPLHLTLAEAMKISPKLKEMYDGDQRVKTLIDTAMRLEGMPRNTSTHAAGVVITAQPVNTYVPLSRNDDTVV
;
A
#
# COMPACT_ATOMS: atom_id res chain seq x y z
N VAL A 1 25.55 8.47 21.53
CA VAL A 1 24.51 9.47 21.87
C VAL A 1 23.27 8.73 22.37
N ALA A 2 22.61 7.92 21.55
CA ALA A 2 21.35 7.24 21.92
C ALA A 2 21.45 6.40 23.21
N TYR A 3 22.57 5.69 23.41
CA TYR A 3 22.85 4.96 24.65
C TYR A 3 22.99 5.90 25.87
N CYS A 4 23.73 7.01 25.71
CA CYS A 4 23.90 7.98 26.81
C CYS A 4 22.62 8.74 27.17
N MET A 5 21.67 8.81 26.23
CA MET A 5 20.34 9.39 26.44
C MET A 5 19.29 8.40 26.91
N HIS A 6 19.67 7.15 27.15
CA HIS A 6 18.76 6.05 27.52
C HIS A 6 17.63 5.79 26.52
N ILE A 7 17.87 6.09 25.23
CA ILE A 7 16.94 5.75 24.13
C ILE A 7 17.08 4.27 23.76
N THR A 8 18.29 3.72 23.91
CA THR A 8 18.60 2.30 23.73
C THR A 8 19.46 1.79 24.88
N GLU A 9 19.34 0.51 25.20
CA GLU A 9 20.17 -0.19 26.20
C GLU A 9 21.42 -0.85 25.60
N VAL A 10 21.59 -0.74 24.27
CA VAL A 10 22.74 -1.33 23.58
C VAL A 10 23.96 -0.41 23.70
N ASP A 11 24.96 -0.86 24.45
CA ASP A 11 26.23 -0.17 24.60
C ASP A 11 27.08 -0.30 23.31
N PRO A 12 27.31 0.81 22.61
CA PRO A 12 28.04 0.76 21.33
C PRO A 12 29.49 0.38 21.48
N MET A 13 30.11 0.67 22.64
CA MET A 13 31.51 0.32 22.90
C MET A 13 31.65 -1.18 23.23
N LYS A 14 30.71 -1.72 24.01
CA LYS A 14 30.69 -3.15 24.35
C LYS A 14 30.53 -4.05 23.14
N TYR A 15 29.71 -3.62 22.16
CA TYR A 15 29.41 -4.39 20.96
C TYR A 15 30.19 -3.93 19.74
N ASN A 16 31.13 -2.99 19.91
CA ASN A 16 31.99 -2.46 18.84
C ASN A 16 31.18 -2.03 17.59
N LEU A 17 30.12 -1.24 17.82
CA LEU A 17 29.23 -0.77 16.74
C LEU A 17 29.92 0.31 15.90
N ILE A 18 29.77 0.21 14.59
CA ILE A 18 30.34 1.15 13.64
C ILE A 18 29.42 2.38 13.56
N PHE A 19 29.98 3.56 13.81
CA PHE A 19 29.26 4.84 13.86
C PHE A 19 28.61 5.20 12.52
N GLU A 20 29.32 4.98 11.41
CA GLU A 20 28.89 5.29 10.05
C GLU A 20 27.62 4.53 9.62
N ARG A 21 27.31 3.43 10.31
CA ARG A 21 26.06 2.69 10.08
C ARG A 21 24.84 3.47 10.54
N PHE A 22 24.99 4.36 11.50
CA PHE A 22 23.91 5.16 12.08
C PHE A 22 23.82 6.56 11.48
N LEU A 23 24.96 7.13 11.06
CA LEU A 23 25.06 8.45 10.46
C LEU A 23 25.96 8.40 9.22
N ASN A 24 25.36 8.30 8.06
CA ASN A 24 26.07 8.43 6.78
C ASN A 24 25.88 9.86 6.24
N PRO A 25 26.93 10.70 6.16
CA PRO A 25 26.83 12.06 5.59
C PRO A 25 26.37 12.10 4.14
N GLU A 26 26.58 11.01 3.39
CA GLU A 26 26.17 10.90 1.98
C GLU A 26 24.66 10.59 1.84
N ARG A 27 24.01 10.20 2.93
CA ARG A 27 22.57 9.91 2.92
C ARG A 27 21.76 11.20 2.92
N VAL A 28 21.40 11.68 1.75
CA VAL A 28 20.47 12.80 1.56
C VAL A 28 19.05 12.23 1.43
N SER A 29 18.40 11.96 2.54
CA SER A 29 16.99 11.54 2.57
C SER A 29 16.27 12.25 3.70
N MET A 30 14.96 12.47 3.52
CA MET A 30 14.11 12.96 4.60
C MET A 30 14.20 12.00 5.80
N PRO A 31 14.19 12.51 7.04
CA PRO A 31 14.16 11.65 8.22
C PRO A 31 12.86 10.84 8.26
N ASP A 32 13.00 9.55 8.56
CA ASP A 32 11.91 8.62 8.75
C ASP A 32 12.06 8.02 10.16
N PHE A 33 11.04 8.23 11.00
CA PHE A 33 11.05 7.81 12.39
C PHE A 33 10.00 6.71 12.60
N ASP A 34 10.46 5.50 12.79
CA ASP A 34 9.61 4.38 13.17
C ASP A 34 9.52 4.30 14.70
N THR A 35 8.30 4.46 15.23
CA THR A 35 8.04 4.44 16.66
C THR A 35 6.86 3.53 16.96
N ASP A 36 7.06 2.56 17.83
CA ASP A 36 6.02 1.62 18.25
C ASP A 36 5.18 2.20 19.39
N PHE A 37 3.86 2.15 19.24
CA PHE A 37 2.87 2.56 20.23
C PHE A 37 1.83 1.47 20.43
N SER A 38 1.18 1.48 21.61
CA SER A 38 0.02 0.61 21.86
C SER A 38 -1.11 0.91 20.89
N PRO A 39 -1.68 -0.11 20.20
CA PRO A 39 -2.76 0.08 19.25
C PRO A 39 -3.98 0.81 19.84
N GLU A 40 -4.31 0.53 21.11
CA GLU A 40 -5.46 1.11 21.82
C GLU A 40 -5.34 2.61 22.01
N ARG A 41 -4.11 3.11 22.16
CA ARG A 41 -3.83 4.52 22.45
C ARG A 41 -3.20 5.28 21.29
N ARG A 42 -3.11 4.67 20.12
CA ARG A 42 -2.53 5.31 18.92
C ARG A 42 -3.25 6.61 18.54
N GLY A 43 -4.57 6.67 18.74
CA GLY A 43 -5.37 7.88 18.51
C GLY A 43 -4.89 9.08 19.33
N GLU A 44 -4.58 8.87 20.61
CA GLU A 44 -4.07 9.93 21.50
C GLU A 44 -2.71 10.48 21.01
N VAL A 45 -1.86 9.63 20.43
CA VAL A 45 -0.58 10.06 19.84
C VAL A 45 -0.81 10.93 18.62
N MET A 46 -1.79 10.62 17.80
CA MET A 46 -2.17 11.43 16.63
C MET A 46 -2.71 12.81 17.05
N GLU A 47 -3.58 12.85 18.05
CA GLU A 47 -4.10 14.08 18.63
C GLU A 47 -2.96 14.95 19.19
N TYR A 48 -2.04 14.36 19.94
CA TYR A 48 -0.86 15.05 20.46
C TYR A 48 0.01 15.64 19.35
N VAL A 49 0.23 14.89 18.27
CA VAL A 49 1.04 15.38 17.13
C VAL A 49 0.35 16.56 16.45
N MET A 50 -0.98 16.50 16.24
CA MET A 50 -1.74 17.62 15.68
C MET A 50 -1.76 18.83 16.59
N GLU A 51 -1.88 18.64 17.90
CA GLU A 51 -1.83 19.74 18.87
C GLU A 51 -0.45 20.41 18.90
N LYS A 52 0.62 19.59 18.87
CA LYS A 52 2.00 20.06 18.97
C LYS A 52 2.50 20.79 17.73
N TYR A 53 2.16 20.32 16.53
CA TYR A 53 2.69 20.84 15.27
C TYR A 53 1.69 21.69 14.47
N GLY A 54 0.43 21.67 14.83
CA GLY A 54 -0.68 22.31 14.13
C GLY A 54 -1.46 21.32 13.26
N ALA A 55 -2.79 21.39 13.32
CA ALA A 55 -3.65 20.48 12.57
C ALA A 55 -3.52 20.61 11.04
N ASP A 56 -3.11 21.78 10.56
CA ASP A 56 -2.85 22.07 9.15
C ASP A 56 -1.43 21.68 8.68
N HIS A 57 -0.54 21.36 9.63
CA HIS A 57 0.83 20.90 9.40
C HIS A 57 0.97 19.37 9.44
N VAL A 58 -0.10 18.67 9.74
CA VAL A 58 -0.10 17.21 9.91
C VAL A 58 -1.15 16.59 9.00
N ALA A 59 -0.74 15.58 8.22
CA ALA A 59 -1.66 14.80 7.41
C ALA A 59 -1.30 13.30 7.47
N GLN A 60 -2.29 12.44 7.36
CA GLN A 60 -2.04 11.01 7.20
C GLN A 60 -1.64 10.72 5.75
N ILE A 61 -0.83 9.68 5.55
CA ILE A 61 -0.38 9.29 4.21
C ILE A 61 -1.52 8.56 3.50
N VAL A 62 -1.81 8.96 2.26
CA VAL A 62 -2.72 8.23 1.38
C VAL A 62 -2.05 6.95 0.86
N THR A 63 -2.82 5.89 0.75
CA THR A 63 -2.40 4.67 0.04
C THR A 63 -3.30 4.44 -1.16
N PHE A 64 -2.76 3.83 -2.20
CA PHE A 64 -3.49 3.50 -3.41
C PHE A 64 -3.65 1.99 -3.51
N GLY A 65 -4.90 1.53 -3.44
CA GLY A 65 -5.23 0.15 -3.76
C GLY A 65 -5.24 -0.04 -5.28
N THR A 66 -4.50 -1.04 -5.76
CA THR A 66 -4.44 -1.40 -7.18
C THR A 66 -5.33 -2.58 -7.50
N MET A 67 -5.78 -2.69 -8.74
CA MET A 67 -6.53 -3.84 -9.23
C MET A 67 -5.61 -5.05 -9.37
N ALA A 68 -5.71 -5.99 -8.43
CA ALA A 68 -5.04 -7.28 -8.56
C ALA A 68 -5.80 -8.19 -9.55
N ALA A 69 -5.14 -9.21 -10.09
CA ALA A 69 -5.63 -10.11 -11.13
C ALA A 69 -7.09 -10.57 -10.95
N ARG A 70 -7.45 -11.13 -9.80
CA ARG A 70 -8.82 -11.57 -9.50
C ARG A 70 -9.82 -10.43 -9.40
N GLY A 71 -9.38 -9.29 -8.86
CA GLY A 71 -10.19 -8.07 -8.77
C GLY A 71 -10.49 -7.51 -10.15
N ALA A 72 -9.49 -7.42 -11.01
CA ALA A 72 -9.63 -6.95 -12.38
C ALA A 72 -10.63 -7.80 -13.18
N ILE A 73 -10.56 -9.14 -13.09
CA ILE A 73 -11.53 -10.05 -13.73
C ILE A 73 -12.96 -9.74 -13.26
N ARG A 74 -13.19 -9.58 -11.96
CA ARG A 74 -14.54 -9.31 -11.42
C ARG A 74 -15.07 -7.95 -11.81
N ASP A 75 -14.23 -6.92 -11.78
CA ASP A 75 -14.64 -5.56 -12.14
C ASP A 75 -14.94 -5.44 -13.63
N VAL A 76 -14.10 -6.02 -14.47
CA VAL A 76 -14.33 -6.07 -15.95
C VAL A 76 -15.55 -6.92 -16.27
N GLY A 77 -15.71 -8.07 -15.62
CA GLY A 77 -16.87 -8.93 -15.82
C GLY A 77 -18.17 -8.22 -15.53
N ARG A 78 -18.24 -7.44 -14.46
CA ARG A 78 -19.39 -6.60 -14.13
C ARG A 78 -19.63 -5.54 -15.20
N ALA A 79 -18.59 -4.89 -15.70
CA ALA A 79 -18.71 -3.87 -16.76
C ALA A 79 -19.13 -4.47 -18.12
N LEU A 80 -18.76 -5.71 -18.41
CA LEU A 80 -19.11 -6.44 -19.61
C LEU A 80 -20.42 -7.25 -19.47
N ASN A 81 -21.21 -7.03 -18.42
CA ASN A 81 -22.47 -7.72 -18.13
C ASN A 81 -22.37 -9.25 -18.01
N PHE A 82 -21.26 -9.75 -17.49
CA PHE A 82 -21.18 -11.12 -17.01
C PHE A 82 -21.93 -11.25 -15.69
N SER A 83 -22.53 -12.40 -15.45
CA SER A 83 -23.05 -12.71 -14.11
C SER A 83 -21.88 -12.86 -13.11
N TYR A 84 -22.19 -12.65 -11.83
CA TYR A 84 -21.20 -12.86 -10.77
C TYR A 84 -20.65 -14.29 -10.78
N ALA A 85 -21.52 -15.28 -11.01
CA ALA A 85 -21.12 -16.69 -11.06
C ALA A 85 -20.13 -16.98 -12.19
N GLU A 86 -20.37 -16.47 -13.41
CA GLU A 86 -19.47 -16.64 -14.55
C GLU A 86 -18.10 -16.01 -14.25
N THR A 87 -18.08 -14.77 -13.78
CA THR A 87 -16.81 -14.08 -13.44
C THR A 87 -16.06 -14.74 -12.29
N ASP A 88 -16.77 -15.25 -11.29
CA ASP A 88 -16.14 -15.88 -10.13
C ASP A 88 -15.49 -17.23 -10.48
N VAL A 89 -16.09 -17.99 -11.41
CA VAL A 89 -15.48 -19.20 -11.96
C VAL A 89 -14.13 -18.87 -12.60
N VAL A 90 -14.05 -17.87 -13.46
CA VAL A 90 -12.80 -17.44 -14.12
C VAL A 90 -11.80 -16.91 -13.09
N ALA A 91 -12.23 -16.05 -12.17
CA ALA A 91 -11.37 -15.45 -11.16
C ALA A 91 -10.77 -16.50 -10.21
N LYS A 92 -11.50 -17.57 -9.87
CA LYS A 92 -10.99 -18.65 -9.02
C LYS A 92 -9.93 -19.52 -9.68
N LEU A 93 -9.83 -19.53 -11.00
CA LEU A 93 -8.78 -20.23 -11.74
C LEU A 93 -7.42 -19.53 -11.65
N VAL A 94 -7.39 -18.27 -11.29
CA VAL A 94 -6.15 -17.54 -10.99
C VAL A 94 -5.57 -18.09 -9.68
N PRO A 95 -4.32 -18.62 -9.66
CA PRO A 95 -3.70 -19.12 -8.43
C PRO A 95 -3.58 -18.03 -7.36
N THR A 96 -3.61 -18.43 -6.09
CA THR A 96 -3.37 -17.53 -4.95
C THR A 96 -1.90 -17.40 -4.57
N MET A 97 -1.10 -18.34 -5.01
CA MET A 97 0.35 -18.40 -4.79
C MET A 97 1.07 -18.55 -6.13
N PRO A 98 2.20 -17.86 -6.34
CA PRO A 98 2.79 -16.83 -5.47
C PRO A 98 1.91 -15.59 -5.30
N LEU A 99 2.15 -14.80 -4.25
CA LEU A 99 1.46 -13.52 -4.04
C LEU A 99 1.74 -12.54 -5.19
N HIS A 100 0.77 -11.67 -5.49
CA HIS A 100 0.87 -10.65 -6.54
C HIS A 100 1.06 -11.18 -7.96
N LEU A 101 0.59 -12.41 -8.22
CA LEU A 101 0.63 -13.03 -9.54
C LEU A 101 -0.18 -12.21 -10.55
N THR A 102 0.44 -11.87 -11.67
CA THR A 102 -0.25 -11.20 -12.78
C THR A 102 -1.11 -12.18 -13.59
N LEU A 103 -2.10 -11.67 -14.33
CA LEU A 103 -2.92 -12.49 -15.22
C LEU A 103 -2.08 -13.20 -16.28
N ALA A 104 -1.06 -12.54 -16.81
CA ALA A 104 -0.14 -13.13 -17.79
C ALA A 104 0.66 -14.30 -17.21
N GLU A 105 1.07 -14.21 -15.97
CA GLU A 105 1.75 -15.30 -15.25
C GLU A 105 0.75 -16.40 -14.85
N ALA A 106 -0.44 -16.03 -14.40
CA ALA A 106 -1.50 -16.97 -14.08
C ALA A 106 -1.88 -17.85 -15.26
N MET A 107 -1.91 -17.30 -16.47
CA MET A 107 -2.15 -18.03 -17.73
C MET A 107 -1.08 -19.09 -18.01
N LYS A 108 0.17 -18.87 -17.58
CA LYS A 108 1.26 -19.85 -17.74
C LYS A 108 1.19 -20.98 -16.71
N ILE A 109 0.66 -20.67 -15.52
CA ILE A 109 0.65 -21.61 -14.37
C ILE A 109 -0.63 -22.43 -14.33
N SER A 110 -1.78 -21.85 -14.75
CA SER A 110 -3.10 -22.49 -14.70
C SER A 110 -3.55 -22.98 -16.06
N PRO A 111 -3.43 -24.29 -16.38
CA PRO A 111 -3.89 -24.83 -17.65
C PRO A 111 -5.39 -24.63 -17.86
N LYS A 112 -6.20 -24.73 -16.79
CA LYS A 112 -7.65 -24.54 -16.87
C LYS A 112 -8.03 -23.09 -17.22
N LEU A 113 -7.29 -22.10 -16.72
CA LEU A 113 -7.51 -20.70 -17.08
C LEU A 113 -7.19 -20.47 -18.56
N LYS A 114 -6.09 -21.08 -19.03
CA LYS A 114 -5.69 -21.01 -20.44
C LYS A 114 -6.69 -21.72 -21.35
N GLU A 115 -7.19 -22.88 -20.97
CA GLU A 115 -8.22 -23.62 -21.72
C GLU A 115 -9.51 -22.79 -21.89
N MET A 116 -9.99 -22.15 -20.80
CA MET A 116 -11.14 -21.26 -20.86
C MET A 116 -10.90 -20.03 -21.73
N TYR A 117 -9.69 -19.46 -21.66
CA TYR A 117 -9.30 -18.32 -22.50
C TYR A 117 -9.28 -18.69 -23.99
N ASP A 118 -8.73 -19.86 -24.34
CA ASP A 118 -8.63 -20.33 -25.72
C ASP A 118 -9.97 -20.85 -26.27
N GLY A 119 -10.86 -21.36 -25.41
CA GLY A 119 -12.11 -22.02 -25.79
C GLY A 119 -13.34 -21.11 -25.85
N ASP A 120 -13.34 -19.94 -25.22
CA ASP A 120 -14.48 -19.03 -25.18
C ASP A 120 -14.07 -17.57 -25.49
N GLN A 121 -14.60 -17.06 -26.59
CA GLN A 121 -14.31 -15.69 -27.05
C GLN A 121 -14.76 -14.60 -26.04
N ARG A 122 -15.83 -14.85 -25.27
CA ARG A 122 -16.28 -13.92 -24.23
C ARG A 122 -15.29 -13.90 -23.07
N VAL A 123 -14.82 -15.07 -22.63
CA VAL A 123 -13.79 -15.20 -21.58
C VAL A 123 -12.47 -14.59 -22.05
N LYS A 124 -12.11 -14.78 -23.31
CA LYS A 124 -10.94 -14.16 -23.91
C LYS A 124 -11.02 -12.63 -23.82
N THR A 125 -12.13 -12.03 -24.24
CA THR A 125 -12.36 -10.59 -24.16
C THR A 125 -12.31 -10.09 -22.72
N LEU A 126 -12.88 -10.86 -21.77
CA LEU A 126 -12.85 -10.57 -20.33
C LEU A 126 -11.39 -10.51 -19.80
N ILE A 127 -10.60 -11.53 -20.10
CA ILE A 127 -9.22 -11.63 -19.61
C ILE A 127 -8.33 -10.58 -20.28
N ASP A 128 -8.43 -10.38 -21.60
CA ASP A 128 -7.63 -9.37 -22.33
C ASP A 128 -7.91 -7.96 -21.81
N THR A 129 -9.18 -7.66 -21.50
CA THR A 129 -9.55 -6.37 -20.92
C THR A 129 -9.06 -6.25 -19.48
N ALA A 130 -9.16 -7.32 -18.69
CA ALA A 130 -8.66 -7.35 -17.32
C ALA A 130 -7.13 -7.17 -17.25
N MET A 131 -6.36 -7.76 -18.15
CA MET A 131 -4.91 -7.56 -18.26
C MET A 131 -4.52 -6.10 -18.51
N ARG A 132 -5.35 -5.34 -19.22
CA ARG A 132 -5.09 -3.92 -19.49
C ARG A 132 -5.37 -3.03 -18.30
N LEU A 133 -6.24 -3.45 -17.40
CA LEU A 133 -6.62 -2.72 -16.18
C LEU A 133 -5.88 -3.19 -14.93
N GLU A 134 -5.27 -4.38 -14.98
CA GLU A 134 -4.48 -4.93 -13.89
C GLU A 134 -3.35 -3.98 -13.49
N GLY A 135 -3.17 -3.77 -12.19
CA GLY A 135 -2.18 -2.85 -11.64
C GLY A 135 -2.58 -1.38 -11.63
N MET A 136 -3.67 -0.99 -12.30
CA MET A 136 -4.16 0.39 -12.25
C MET A 136 -4.72 0.73 -10.86
N PRO A 137 -4.58 1.99 -10.39
CA PRO A 137 -5.20 2.44 -9.15
C PRO A 137 -6.72 2.25 -9.19
N ARG A 138 -7.29 1.72 -8.12
CA ARG A 138 -8.73 1.48 -7.99
C ARG A 138 -9.39 2.35 -6.95
N ASN A 139 -8.75 2.50 -5.81
CA ASN A 139 -9.27 3.28 -4.69
C ASN A 139 -8.11 3.88 -3.90
N THR A 140 -8.42 4.91 -3.16
CA THR A 140 -7.54 5.48 -2.15
C THR A 140 -7.95 4.98 -0.76
N SER A 141 -6.99 4.91 0.14
CA SER A 141 -7.18 4.53 1.54
C SER A 141 -6.19 5.30 2.39
N THR A 142 -6.32 5.23 3.69
CA THR A 142 -5.39 5.86 4.63
C THR A 142 -4.33 4.84 5.05
N HIS A 143 -3.07 5.26 5.09
CA HIS A 143 -1.98 4.43 5.58
C HIS A 143 -2.20 4.08 7.06
N ALA A 144 -1.96 2.81 7.42
CA ALA A 144 -2.23 2.33 8.77
C ALA A 144 -1.42 3.02 9.88
N ALA A 145 -0.25 3.56 9.56
CA ALA A 145 0.69 4.09 10.53
C ALA A 145 1.31 5.44 10.17
N GLY A 146 1.55 5.71 8.88
CA GLY A 146 2.35 6.85 8.43
C GLY A 146 1.64 8.20 8.57
N VAL A 147 2.40 9.19 9.03
CA VAL A 147 1.97 10.58 9.19
C VAL A 147 3.04 11.49 8.62
N VAL A 148 2.64 12.53 7.90
CA VAL A 148 3.54 13.59 7.43
C VAL A 148 3.40 14.79 8.34
N ILE A 149 4.54 15.37 8.74
CA ILE A 149 4.61 16.62 9.50
C ILE A 149 5.44 17.61 8.68
N THR A 150 4.94 18.80 8.45
CA THR A 150 5.55 19.79 7.57
C THR A 150 5.82 21.11 8.28
N ALA A 151 6.83 21.85 7.80
CA ALA A 151 7.19 23.17 8.34
C ALA A 151 6.21 24.28 7.96
N GLN A 152 5.52 24.15 6.83
CA GLN A 152 4.42 25.00 6.37
C GLN A 152 3.15 24.15 6.32
N PRO A 153 1.94 24.73 6.22
CA PRO A 153 0.72 23.94 6.02
C PRO A 153 0.87 22.94 4.89
N VAL A 154 0.39 21.70 5.09
CA VAL A 154 0.63 20.58 4.16
C VAL A 154 0.14 20.88 2.74
N ASN A 155 -0.96 21.62 2.61
CA ASN A 155 -1.52 22.03 1.33
C ASN A 155 -0.61 22.98 0.51
N THR A 156 0.45 23.51 1.12
CA THR A 156 1.48 24.29 0.41
C THR A 156 2.40 23.40 -0.41
N TYR A 157 2.55 22.13 -0.01
CA TYR A 157 3.45 21.16 -0.65
C TYR A 157 2.72 20.20 -1.57
N VAL A 158 1.55 19.72 -1.14
CA VAL A 158 0.78 18.68 -1.85
C VAL A 158 -0.72 18.95 -1.76
N PRO A 159 -1.51 18.52 -2.76
CA PRO A 159 -2.96 18.51 -2.66
C PRO A 159 -3.40 17.59 -1.51
N LEU A 160 -4.43 18.02 -0.79
CA LEU A 160 -5.04 17.21 0.27
C LEU A 160 -6.37 16.63 -0.20
N SER A 161 -6.69 15.47 0.30
CA SER A 161 -7.99 14.83 0.16
C SER A 161 -8.60 14.58 1.54
N ARG A 162 -9.89 14.29 1.59
CA ARG A 162 -10.57 13.88 2.81
C ARG A 162 -11.06 12.45 2.62
N ASN A 163 -10.69 11.58 3.54
CA ASN A 163 -11.20 10.22 3.63
C ASN A 163 -11.94 10.08 4.96
N ASP A 164 -13.26 9.99 4.88
CA ASP A 164 -14.17 10.15 6.02
C ASP A 164 -13.89 11.47 6.76
N ASP A 165 -13.52 11.44 8.03
CA ASP A 165 -13.20 12.62 8.83
C ASP A 165 -11.70 12.94 8.89
N THR A 166 -10.87 12.19 8.14
CA THR A 166 -9.41 12.32 8.18
C THR A 166 -8.87 13.04 6.95
N VAL A 167 -7.95 13.97 7.16
CA VAL A 167 -7.19 14.63 6.08
C VAL A 167 -6.02 13.74 5.66
N VAL A 168 -5.92 13.45 4.39
CA VAL A 168 -4.89 12.63 3.77
C VAL A 168 -4.24 13.33 2.59
#